data_09641d3140173f55dba1290a94b1aa1b
#
_entry.id   09641d3140173f55dba1290a94b1aa1b
#
_cell.length_a   1.000
_cell.length_b   1.000
_cell.length_c   1.000
_cell.angle_alpha   90.00
_cell.angle_beta   90.00
_cell.angle_gamma   90.00
#
_symmetry.space_group_name_H-M   'P 1'
#
loop_
_entity.id
_entity.type
_entity.pdbx_description
1 polymer ?
#
loop_
_entity_poly.entity_id
_entity_poly.type
_entity_poly.pdbx_seq_one_letter_code
_entity_poly.pdbx_strand_id
1 'polypeptide(L)'
;MDDFKIDANLAQWLTTVYLLTNGILIPITAFLIGRFSNRLLLIVALTLFSVGTFLGAFAPSFTVLLIARVIQASGAGIIMPLMQTVLLTMYPKEKRGSIMGFAGLVTGLAPAVGPTLAGWILEHLTWRHLFFTVLPVSVIVLTVATIFMKNVTTKKEGQLDSLSIVYSSFGWGGLLYGFSIAGAVGFQTMQVWIPLAVGSIMLVLFIRRQLLLPKPMLEFRVFQSPIFTITTFLSSLVYALMIGTQILLTFYIQNVRHLSALETGLVLLIGALVMGFMSPVTGKIFDKVGGKGLALVGFTCILLGSSVLIGLSMNTNLWILALLFTTISFGISMIMMPLTTAGMNALPTALMADATAMNSTLRMVGGALVTALLVTIMSTVTTFQLQIGAADAMLTGIRSAFFATTILSAIGLVLSFFLEKKMMHNPKLSMTHKNSFSRETKRGKLL
;
A
#
# COMPACT_ATOMS: atom_id res chain seq x y z
N MET A 1 10.02 24.52 4.63
CA MET A 1 9.66 25.10 5.92
C MET A 1 9.85 26.61 5.86
N ASP A 2 10.97 27.08 5.39
CA ASP A 2 11.33 28.50 5.35
C ASP A 2 10.40 29.34 4.47
N ASP A 3 10.00 28.84 3.29
CA ASP A 3 9.11 29.54 2.36
C ASP A 3 7.74 29.93 2.96
N PHE A 4 7.20 29.10 3.86
CA PHE A 4 5.88 29.33 4.47
C PHE A 4 5.97 29.66 5.97
N LYS A 5 7.18 29.73 6.55
CA LYS A 5 7.45 29.96 7.98
C LYS A 5 6.65 29.01 8.90
N ILE A 6 6.64 27.72 8.55
CA ILE A 6 5.94 26.65 9.28
C ILE A 6 6.93 25.71 9.95
N ASP A 7 6.51 25.10 11.05
CA ASP A 7 7.28 24.08 11.75
C ASP A 7 7.20 22.70 11.06
N ALA A 8 8.03 21.76 11.53
CA ALA A 8 8.11 20.41 10.99
C ALA A 8 6.79 19.64 11.17
N ASN A 9 6.03 19.88 12.26
CA ASN A 9 4.78 19.22 12.55
C ASN A 9 3.70 19.63 11.53
N LEU A 10 3.63 20.94 11.21
CA LEU A 10 2.74 21.43 10.16
C LEU A 10 3.14 20.89 8.79
N ALA A 11 4.44 20.85 8.47
CA ALA A 11 4.90 20.32 7.20
C ALA A 11 4.53 18.82 7.00
N GLN A 12 4.52 18.02 8.08
CA GLN A 12 4.12 16.61 8.03
C GLN A 12 2.68 16.43 7.57
N TRP A 13 1.80 17.41 7.78
CA TRP A 13 0.42 17.37 7.28
C TRP A 13 0.31 17.21 5.77
N LEU A 14 1.32 17.64 4.98
CA LEU A 14 1.34 17.43 3.53
C LEU A 14 1.32 15.93 3.16
N THR A 15 2.03 15.12 3.93
CA THR A 15 2.04 13.66 3.74
C THR A 15 0.80 13.02 4.36
N THR A 16 0.45 13.42 5.57
CA THR A 16 -0.70 12.86 6.30
C THR A 16 -2.00 13.07 5.56
N VAL A 17 -2.29 14.30 5.09
CA VAL A 17 -3.53 14.59 4.35
C VAL A 17 -3.61 13.84 3.02
N TYR A 18 -2.47 13.65 2.36
CA TYR A 18 -2.40 12.85 1.13
C TYR A 18 -2.74 11.38 1.39
N LEU A 19 -2.12 10.78 2.40
CA LEU A 19 -2.36 9.38 2.78
C LEU A 19 -3.80 9.15 3.26
N LEU A 20 -4.35 10.07 4.06
CA LEU A 20 -5.72 10.02 4.53
C LEU A 20 -6.71 10.08 3.37
N THR A 21 -6.56 11.08 2.50
CA THR A 21 -7.45 11.26 1.34
C THR A 21 -7.40 10.04 0.42
N ASN A 22 -6.21 9.54 0.15
CA ASN A 22 -6.00 8.34 -0.66
C ASN A 22 -6.70 7.13 -0.01
N GLY A 23 -6.46 6.89 1.29
CA GLY A 23 -7.05 5.76 2.02
C GLY A 23 -8.57 5.80 2.14
N ILE A 24 -9.16 6.98 2.27
CA ILE A 24 -10.62 7.18 2.28
C ILE A 24 -11.22 6.88 0.90
N LEU A 25 -10.55 7.26 -0.18
CA LEU A 25 -11.09 7.10 -1.53
C LEU A 25 -10.95 5.69 -2.09
N ILE A 26 -9.96 4.92 -1.66
CA ILE A 26 -9.79 3.54 -2.16
C ILE A 26 -11.05 2.67 -1.99
N PRO A 27 -11.72 2.60 -0.83
CA PRO A 27 -12.98 1.86 -0.68
C PRO A 27 -14.12 2.42 -1.52
N ILE A 28 -14.21 3.75 -1.65
CA ILE A 28 -15.23 4.43 -2.46
C ILE A 28 -15.03 4.09 -3.94
N THR A 29 -13.78 3.88 -4.37
CA THR A 29 -13.43 3.55 -5.75
C THR A 29 -14.06 2.25 -6.22
N ALA A 30 -14.28 1.25 -5.35
CA ALA A 30 -15.01 0.02 -5.72
C ALA A 30 -16.42 0.34 -6.26
N PHE A 31 -17.14 1.21 -5.56
CA PHE A 31 -18.45 1.69 -6.00
C PHE A 31 -18.36 2.48 -7.32
N LEU A 32 -17.39 3.40 -7.41
CA LEU A 32 -17.19 4.21 -8.61
C LEU A 32 -16.89 3.36 -9.85
N ILE A 33 -16.06 2.31 -9.73
CA ILE A 33 -15.76 1.36 -10.81
C ILE A 33 -17.02 0.61 -11.25
N GLY A 34 -17.92 0.28 -10.31
CA GLY A 34 -19.19 -0.34 -10.63
C GLY A 34 -20.18 0.60 -11.33
N ARG A 35 -20.17 1.90 -11.01
CA ARG A 35 -21.16 2.87 -11.48
C ARG A 35 -20.76 3.58 -12.78
N PHE A 36 -19.50 3.95 -12.90
CA PHE A 36 -19.00 4.73 -14.02
C PHE A 36 -18.18 3.89 -15.00
N SER A 37 -18.04 4.36 -16.22
CA SER A 37 -17.14 3.72 -17.16
C SER A 37 -15.70 3.90 -16.73
N ASN A 38 -14.87 2.87 -16.86
CA ASN A 38 -13.45 2.93 -16.49
C ASN A 38 -12.70 4.02 -17.28
N ARG A 39 -13.10 4.32 -18.53
CA ARG A 39 -12.53 5.46 -19.28
C ARG A 39 -12.81 6.79 -18.58
N LEU A 40 -14.09 7.08 -18.26
CA LEU A 40 -14.46 8.31 -17.57
C LEU A 40 -13.75 8.41 -16.23
N LEU A 41 -13.75 7.32 -15.46
CA LEU A 41 -13.17 7.31 -14.12
C LEU A 41 -11.66 7.54 -14.16
N LEU A 42 -10.94 6.96 -15.14
CA LEU A 42 -9.50 7.21 -15.31
C LEU A 42 -9.22 8.66 -15.72
N ILE A 43 -10.00 9.21 -16.64
CA ILE A 43 -9.85 10.62 -17.08
C ILE A 43 -10.09 11.55 -15.90
N VAL A 44 -11.16 11.37 -15.13
CA VAL A 44 -11.45 12.18 -13.94
C VAL A 44 -10.33 12.06 -12.91
N ALA A 45 -9.86 10.85 -12.63
CA ALA A 45 -8.78 10.61 -11.67
C ALA A 45 -7.46 11.28 -12.10
N LEU A 46 -7.07 11.16 -13.36
CA LEU A 46 -5.87 11.80 -13.91
C LEU A 46 -6.03 13.32 -13.95
N THR A 47 -7.21 13.84 -14.25
CA THR A 47 -7.50 15.28 -14.21
C THR A 47 -7.36 15.83 -12.80
N LEU A 48 -7.96 15.16 -11.79
CA LEU A 48 -7.80 15.55 -10.39
C LEU A 48 -6.33 15.52 -9.97
N PHE A 49 -5.59 14.46 -10.35
CA PHE A 49 -4.17 14.36 -10.04
C PHE A 49 -3.36 15.49 -10.69
N SER A 50 -3.60 15.79 -11.97
CA SER A 50 -2.90 16.85 -12.72
C SER A 50 -3.23 18.24 -12.19
N VAL A 51 -4.51 18.52 -11.90
CA VAL A 51 -4.96 19.80 -11.30
C VAL A 51 -4.35 19.99 -9.92
N GLY A 52 -4.38 18.96 -9.07
CA GLY A 52 -3.74 19.00 -7.75
C GLY A 52 -2.22 19.23 -7.86
N THR A 53 -1.56 18.57 -8.82
CA THR A 53 -0.12 18.78 -9.10
C THR A 53 0.17 20.20 -9.58
N PHE A 54 -0.65 20.75 -10.47
CA PHE A 54 -0.54 22.13 -10.94
C PHE A 54 -0.71 23.12 -9.80
N LEU A 55 -1.79 22.99 -9.00
CA LEU A 55 -2.02 23.86 -7.84
C LEU A 55 -0.86 23.78 -6.83
N GLY A 56 -0.28 22.59 -6.62
CA GLY A 56 0.88 22.40 -5.75
C GLY A 56 2.12 23.10 -6.26
N ALA A 57 2.38 23.08 -7.58
CA ALA A 57 3.51 23.76 -8.20
C ALA A 57 3.47 25.29 -8.02
N PHE A 58 2.28 25.88 -8.09
CA PHE A 58 2.05 27.31 -7.98
C PHE A 58 1.46 27.77 -6.64
N ALA A 59 1.50 26.92 -5.60
CA ALA A 59 0.92 27.25 -4.30
C ALA A 59 1.54 28.50 -3.66
N PRO A 60 0.74 29.58 -3.42
CA PRO A 60 1.21 30.80 -2.78
C PRO A 60 1.22 30.69 -1.24
N SER A 61 0.52 29.71 -0.67
CA SER A 61 0.42 29.50 0.78
C SER A 61 0.38 28.01 1.12
N PHE A 62 0.68 27.68 2.38
CA PHE A 62 0.63 26.32 2.89
C PHE A 62 -0.80 25.72 2.78
N THR A 63 -1.83 26.52 3.05
CA THR A 63 -3.24 26.07 2.93
C THR A 63 -3.59 25.67 1.48
N VAL A 64 -3.15 26.45 0.49
CA VAL A 64 -3.35 26.10 -0.93
C VAL A 64 -2.59 24.83 -1.27
N LEU A 65 -1.38 24.64 -0.73
CA LEU A 65 -0.60 23.43 -0.92
C LEU A 65 -1.30 22.20 -0.29
N LEU A 66 -1.91 22.31 0.90
CA LEU A 66 -2.70 21.25 1.50
C LEU A 66 -3.92 20.89 0.64
N ILE A 67 -4.66 21.88 0.15
CA ILE A 67 -5.81 21.66 -0.76
C ILE A 67 -5.34 20.96 -2.05
N ALA A 68 -4.22 21.41 -2.62
CA ALA A 68 -3.61 20.78 -3.78
C ALA A 68 -3.30 19.29 -3.53
N ARG A 69 -2.77 18.96 -2.35
CA ARG A 69 -2.49 17.56 -1.93
C ARG A 69 -3.76 16.72 -1.78
N VAL A 70 -4.85 17.29 -1.26
CA VAL A 70 -6.17 16.62 -1.20
C VAL A 70 -6.67 16.28 -2.59
N ILE A 71 -6.66 17.26 -3.51
CA ILE A 71 -7.11 17.07 -4.88
C ILE A 71 -6.24 16.03 -5.60
N GLN A 72 -4.91 16.11 -5.46
CA GLN A 72 -3.96 15.17 -6.04
C GLN A 72 -4.19 13.75 -5.51
N ALA A 73 -4.33 13.58 -4.20
CA ALA A 73 -4.57 12.29 -3.56
C ALA A 73 -5.92 11.70 -3.96
N SER A 74 -6.93 12.55 -4.22
CA SER A 74 -8.24 12.11 -4.73
C SER A 74 -8.13 11.41 -6.08
N GLY A 75 -7.28 11.90 -6.96
CA GLY A 75 -6.95 11.20 -8.21
C GLY A 75 -6.20 9.88 -7.97
N ALA A 76 -5.15 9.92 -7.15
CA ALA A 76 -4.30 8.76 -6.89
C ALA A 76 -5.06 7.57 -6.26
N GLY A 77 -6.00 7.84 -5.34
CA GLY A 77 -6.83 6.83 -4.67
C GLY A 77 -7.74 6.05 -5.62
N ILE A 78 -8.08 6.64 -6.76
CA ILE A 78 -8.88 5.99 -7.80
C ILE A 78 -7.99 5.19 -8.76
N ILE A 79 -6.82 5.70 -9.14
CA ILE A 79 -5.98 5.13 -10.21
C ILE A 79 -5.55 3.69 -9.88
N MET A 80 -5.08 3.44 -8.67
CA MET A 80 -4.48 2.15 -8.31
C MET A 80 -5.50 0.98 -8.34
N PRO A 81 -6.65 1.04 -7.62
CA PRO A 81 -7.65 -0.01 -7.69
C PRO A 81 -8.27 -0.16 -9.09
N LEU A 82 -8.45 0.96 -9.80
CA LEU A 82 -8.97 0.94 -11.16
C LEU A 82 -8.02 0.21 -12.12
N MET A 83 -6.72 0.52 -12.08
CA MET A 83 -5.71 -0.15 -12.88
C MET A 83 -5.72 -1.66 -12.63
N GLN A 84 -5.68 -2.09 -11.38
CA GLN A 84 -5.71 -3.51 -11.03
C GLN A 84 -7.00 -4.19 -11.51
N THR A 85 -8.15 -3.56 -11.30
CA THR A 85 -9.45 -4.10 -11.75
C THR A 85 -9.50 -4.26 -13.27
N VAL A 86 -9.05 -3.25 -14.01
CA VAL A 86 -9.01 -3.29 -15.48
C VAL A 86 -8.10 -4.41 -15.97
N LEU A 87 -6.87 -4.48 -15.46
CA LEU A 87 -5.90 -5.52 -15.86
C LEU A 87 -6.44 -6.93 -15.56
N LEU A 88 -6.98 -7.15 -14.36
CA LEU A 88 -7.52 -8.46 -13.97
C LEU A 88 -8.81 -8.84 -14.69
N THR A 89 -9.54 -7.87 -15.24
CA THR A 89 -10.76 -8.11 -16.02
C THR A 89 -10.45 -8.37 -17.48
N MET A 90 -9.46 -7.69 -18.05
CA MET A 90 -9.10 -7.81 -19.46
C MET A 90 -8.37 -9.11 -19.80
N TYR A 91 -7.59 -9.64 -18.85
CA TYR A 91 -6.75 -10.81 -19.13
C TYR A 91 -7.30 -12.09 -18.50
N PRO A 92 -7.16 -13.25 -19.21
CA PRO A 92 -7.54 -14.55 -18.67
C PRO A 92 -6.67 -14.91 -17.46
N LYS A 93 -7.19 -15.78 -16.59
CA LYS A 93 -6.57 -16.13 -15.29
C LYS A 93 -5.12 -16.62 -15.45
N GLU A 94 -4.83 -17.31 -16.53
CA GLU A 94 -3.54 -17.92 -16.86
C GLU A 94 -2.43 -16.90 -17.17
N LYS A 95 -2.79 -15.65 -17.49
CA LYS A 95 -1.86 -14.56 -17.83
C LYS A 95 -1.88 -13.41 -16.82
N ARG A 96 -2.72 -13.48 -15.80
CA ARG A 96 -2.88 -12.40 -14.81
C ARG A 96 -1.61 -12.18 -14.00
N GLY A 97 -0.86 -13.24 -13.68
CA GLY A 97 0.41 -13.14 -12.97
C GLY A 97 1.43 -12.32 -13.74
N SER A 98 1.62 -12.63 -15.02
CA SER A 98 2.54 -11.89 -15.90
C SER A 98 2.16 -10.41 -16.00
N ILE A 99 0.87 -10.11 -16.21
CA ILE A 99 0.39 -8.73 -16.35
C ILE A 99 0.49 -7.96 -15.03
N MET A 100 0.10 -8.58 -13.92
CA MET A 100 0.27 -7.98 -12.59
C MET A 100 1.75 -7.82 -12.22
N GLY A 101 2.64 -8.68 -12.71
CA GLY A 101 4.07 -8.52 -12.60
C GLY A 101 4.58 -7.24 -13.27
N PHE A 102 4.06 -6.87 -14.45
CA PHE A 102 4.38 -5.57 -15.09
C PHE A 102 3.83 -4.39 -14.26
N ALA A 103 2.65 -4.49 -13.67
CA ALA A 103 2.18 -3.48 -12.72
C ALA A 103 3.11 -3.40 -11.50
N GLY A 104 3.62 -4.55 -11.03
CA GLY A 104 4.61 -4.65 -9.96
C GLY A 104 5.96 -3.99 -10.29
N LEU A 105 6.39 -4.00 -11.54
CA LEU A 105 7.59 -3.28 -11.98
C LEU A 105 7.45 -1.78 -11.68
N VAL A 106 6.34 -1.19 -12.09
CA VAL A 106 6.10 0.25 -11.88
C VAL A 106 5.98 0.58 -10.39
N THR A 107 5.17 -0.19 -9.64
CA THR A 107 4.97 0.05 -8.21
C THR A 107 6.20 -0.28 -7.37
N GLY A 108 7.07 -1.17 -7.86
CA GLY A 108 8.32 -1.52 -7.20
C GLY A 108 9.44 -0.49 -7.40
N LEU A 109 9.49 0.15 -8.57
CA LEU A 109 10.49 1.18 -8.84
C LEU A 109 10.16 2.53 -8.17
N ALA A 110 8.87 2.87 -8.03
CA ALA A 110 8.43 4.16 -7.54
C ALA A 110 9.02 4.54 -6.15
N PRO A 111 9.05 3.65 -5.12
CA PRO A 111 9.61 3.97 -3.81
C PRO A 111 11.11 4.28 -3.78
N ALA A 112 11.85 3.93 -4.81
CA ALA A 112 13.28 4.23 -4.88
C ALA A 112 13.56 5.42 -5.77
N VAL A 113 12.94 5.47 -6.95
CA VAL A 113 13.10 6.61 -7.87
C VAL A 113 12.59 7.89 -7.21
N GLY A 114 11.48 7.80 -6.44
CA GLY A 114 10.87 8.95 -5.77
C GLY A 114 11.83 9.69 -4.83
N PRO A 115 12.34 9.06 -3.75
CA PRO A 115 13.26 9.71 -2.81
C PRO A 115 14.57 10.16 -3.44
N THR A 116 15.14 9.36 -4.36
CA THR A 116 16.39 9.70 -5.04
C THR A 116 16.22 10.95 -5.91
N LEU A 117 15.16 11.00 -6.73
CA LEU A 117 14.85 12.15 -7.56
C LEU A 117 14.48 13.36 -6.70
N ALA A 118 13.69 13.17 -5.65
CA ALA A 118 13.31 14.23 -4.73
C ALA A 118 14.53 14.80 -3.99
N GLY A 119 15.46 13.94 -3.52
CA GLY A 119 16.70 14.34 -2.88
C GLY A 119 17.56 15.21 -3.81
N TRP A 120 17.75 14.76 -5.06
CA TRP A 120 18.52 15.53 -6.06
C TRP A 120 17.87 16.87 -6.39
N ILE A 121 16.52 16.90 -6.54
CA ILE A 121 15.80 18.15 -6.81
C ILE A 121 15.93 19.12 -5.65
N LEU A 122 15.78 18.66 -4.41
CA LEU A 122 15.86 19.53 -3.23
C LEU A 122 17.27 20.03 -2.93
N GLU A 123 18.30 19.32 -3.38
CA GLU A 123 19.70 19.74 -3.23
C GLU A 123 20.06 20.84 -4.23
N HIS A 124 19.50 20.85 -5.45
CA HIS A 124 19.89 21.76 -6.53
C HIS A 124 18.82 22.79 -6.89
N LEU A 125 17.56 22.55 -6.52
CA LEU A 125 16.40 23.33 -6.93
C LEU A 125 15.45 23.58 -5.73
N THR A 126 14.27 24.15 -5.97
CA THR A 126 13.26 24.36 -4.94
C THR A 126 12.27 23.19 -4.88
N TRP A 127 11.55 23.07 -3.76
CA TRP A 127 10.51 22.05 -3.56
C TRP A 127 9.39 22.12 -4.64
N ARG A 128 9.15 23.27 -5.26
CA ARG A 128 8.17 23.43 -6.34
C ARG A 128 8.53 22.59 -7.56
N HIS A 129 9.80 22.35 -7.82
CA HIS A 129 10.27 21.54 -8.93
C HIS A 129 9.87 20.06 -8.80
N LEU A 130 9.56 19.58 -7.60
CA LEU A 130 8.95 18.25 -7.41
C LEU A 130 7.62 18.13 -8.15
N PHE A 131 6.78 19.16 -8.06
CA PHE A 131 5.50 19.21 -8.78
C PHE A 131 5.69 19.46 -10.27
N PHE A 132 6.61 20.37 -10.65
CA PHE A 132 6.93 20.65 -12.06
C PHE A 132 7.46 19.41 -12.79
N THR A 133 8.18 18.53 -12.12
CA THR A 133 8.68 17.27 -12.70
C THR A 133 7.54 16.27 -12.99
N VAL A 134 6.57 16.18 -12.07
CA VAL A 134 5.45 15.25 -12.20
C VAL A 134 4.36 15.76 -13.15
N LEU A 135 4.16 17.07 -13.24
CA LEU A 135 3.08 17.69 -14.00
C LEU A 135 3.09 17.32 -15.49
N PRO A 136 4.21 17.44 -16.24
CA PRO A 136 4.25 17.06 -17.66
C PRO A 136 3.91 15.58 -17.87
N VAL A 137 4.41 14.71 -17.01
CA VAL A 137 4.14 13.26 -17.07
C VAL A 137 2.64 13.00 -16.88
N SER A 138 2.01 13.64 -15.88
CA SER A 138 0.59 13.47 -15.62
C SER A 138 -0.29 13.97 -16.77
N VAL A 139 0.09 15.09 -17.42
CA VAL A 139 -0.63 15.64 -18.58
C VAL A 139 -0.47 14.75 -19.81
N ILE A 140 0.73 14.21 -20.05
CA ILE A 140 0.97 13.25 -21.15
C ILE A 140 0.11 12.00 -20.95
N VAL A 141 0.11 11.42 -19.73
CA VAL A 141 -0.69 10.23 -19.41
C VAL A 141 -2.19 10.51 -19.54
N LEU A 142 -2.66 11.68 -19.09
CA LEU A 142 -4.04 12.13 -19.28
C LEU A 142 -4.42 12.21 -20.74
N THR A 143 -3.56 12.82 -21.58
CA THR A 143 -3.77 12.94 -23.03
C THR A 143 -3.84 11.55 -23.69
N VAL A 144 -2.90 10.68 -23.39
CA VAL A 144 -2.89 9.30 -23.90
C VAL A 144 -4.15 8.54 -23.45
N ALA A 145 -4.55 8.67 -22.18
CA ALA A 145 -5.75 8.03 -21.66
C ALA A 145 -7.03 8.53 -22.36
N THR A 146 -7.14 9.83 -22.63
CA THR A 146 -8.30 10.40 -23.35
C THR A 146 -8.44 9.87 -24.78
N ILE A 147 -7.32 9.61 -25.45
CA ILE A 147 -7.30 9.16 -26.85
C ILE A 147 -7.51 7.64 -26.93
N PHE A 148 -6.78 6.86 -26.14
CA PHE A 148 -6.65 5.42 -26.36
C PHE A 148 -7.51 4.55 -25.42
N MET A 149 -7.95 5.07 -24.26
CA MET A 149 -8.68 4.25 -23.28
C MET A 149 -10.05 3.86 -23.78
N LYS A 150 -10.35 2.54 -23.79
CA LYS A 150 -11.67 1.96 -24.11
C LYS A 150 -12.35 1.43 -22.84
N ASN A 151 -13.68 1.34 -22.88
CA ASN A 151 -14.43 0.75 -21.77
C ASN A 151 -14.33 -0.78 -21.81
N VAL A 152 -14.00 -1.39 -20.69
CA VAL A 152 -13.84 -2.85 -20.54
C VAL A 152 -14.73 -3.42 -19.43
N THR A 153 -15.25 -2.59 -18.51
CA THR A 153 -16.10 -3.03 -17.41
C THR A 153 -17.56 -2.78 -17.73
N THR A 154 -18.43 -3.73 -17.34
CA THR A 154 -19.88 -3.55 -17.38
C THR A 154 -20.35 -2.77 -16.17
N LYS A 155 -21.22 -1.79 -16.38
CA LYS A 155 -21.82 -1.00 -15.29
C LYS A 155 -22.69 -1.91 -14.43
N LYS A 156 -22.57 -1.75 -13.11
CA LYS A 156 -23.50 -2.32 -12.13
C LYS A 156 -24.53 -1.26 -11.75
N GLU A 157 -25.79 -1.67 -11.59
CA GLU A 157 -26.80 -0.82 -10.95
C GLU A 157 -26.55 -0.80 -9.44
N GLY A 158 -26.32 0.37 -8.87
CA GLY A 158 -26.16 0.59 -7.44
C GLY A 158 -26.60 2.01 -7.08
N GLN A 159 -27.19 2.19 -5.92
CA GLN A 159 -27.45 3.52 -5.34
C GLN A 159 -26.31 3.89 -4.40
N LEU A 160 -25.95 5.16 -4.42
CA LEU A 160 -24.91 5.71 -3.55
C LEU A 160 -25.50 5.84 -2.15
N ASP A 161 -24.98 5.08 -1.21
CA ASP A 161 -25.39 5.15 0.17
C ASP A 161 -24.52 6.15 0.93
N SER A 162 -25.00 7.39 1.07
CA SER A 162 -24.27 8.49 1.70
C SER A 162 -23.80 8.16 3.13
N LEU A 163 -24.59 7.40 3.89
CA LEU A 163 -24.24 7.01 5.25
C LEU A 163 -23.06 6.01 5.26
N SER A 164 -23.02 5.11 4.29
CA SER A 164 -21.86 4.21 4.11
C SER A 164 -20.58 4.97 3.77
N ILE A 165 -20.67 6.05 2.99
CA ILE A 165 -19.50 6.90 2.70
C ILE A 165 -19.00 7.55 3.99
N VAL A 166 -19.91 8.11 4.80
CA VAL A 166 -19.54 8.72 6.09
C VAL A 166 -18.85 7.69 7.00
N TYR A 167 -19.48 6.53 7.20
CA TYR A 167 -18.89 5.47 8.03
C TYR A 167 -17.54 4.97 7.51
N SER A 168 -17.41 4.78 6.20
CA SER A 168 -16.15 4.39 5.56
C SER A 168 -15.07 5.45 5.74
N SER A 169 -15.40 6.73 5.52
CA SER A 169 -14.46 7.85 5.60
C SER A 169 -13.91 8.03 7.02
N PHE A 170 -14.79 8.06 8.02
CA PHE A 170 -14.37 8.16 9.42
C PHE A 170 -13.73 6.85 9.92
N GLY A 171 -14.17 5.69 9.42
CA GLY A 171 -13.62 4.39 9.76
C GLY A 171 -12.16 4.25 9.31
N TRP A 172 -11.91 4.26 8.02
CA TRP A 172 -10.58 4.14 7.45
C TRP A 172 -9.71 5.37 7.75
N GLY A 173 -10.29 6.57 7.65
CA GLY A 173 -9.58 7.81 7.97
C GLY A 173 -9.14 7.88 9.44
N GLY A 174 -10.00 7.48 10.38
CA GLY A 174 -9.66 7.44 11.80
C GLY A 174 -8.54 6.44 12.12
N LEU A 175 -8.56 5.24 11.50
CA LEU A 175 -7.49 4.26 11.67
C LEU A 175 -6.16 4.76 11.08
N LEU A 176 -6.19 5.24 9.84
CA LEU A 176 -4.98 5.74 9.17
C LEU A 176 -4.38 6.94 9.89
N TYR A 177 -5.21 7.87 10.34
CA TYR A 177 -4.77 9.05 11.11
C TYR A 177 -4.20 8.64 12.46
N GLY A 178 -4.90 7.79 13.21
CA GLY A 178 -4.44 7.30 14.50
C GLY A 178 -3.09 6.58 14.43
N PHE A 179 -2.92 5.68 13.45
CA PHE A 179 -1.63 5.01 13.25
C PHE A 179 -0.54 5.96 12.72
N SER A 180 -0.87 6.93 11.87
CA SER A 180 0.09 7.92 11.40
C SER A 180 0.65 8.77 12.54
N ILE A 181 -0.22 9.23 13.45
CA ILE A 181 0.21 10.01 14.63
C ILE A 181 0.93 9.11 15.65
N ALA A 182 0.51 7.86 15.83
CA ALA A 182 1.16 6.95 16.78
C ALA A 182 2.65 6.76 16.50
N GLY A 183 3.06 6.79 15.24
CA GLY A 183 4.47 6.77 14.85
C GLY A 183 5.26 8.02 15.30
N ALA A 184 4.61 9.18 15.45
CA ALA A 184 5.25 10.43 15.82
C ALA A 184 5.21 10.70 17.33
N VAL A 185 4.05 10.47 18.00
CA VAL A 185 3.86 10.83 19.42
C VAL A 185 3.77 9.62 20.36
N GLY A 186 3.84 8.40 19.82
CA GLY A 186 3.70 7.14 20.59
C GLY A 186 2.27 6.82 20.97
N PHE A 187 2.03 5.57 21.41
CA PHE A 187 0.69 5.07 21.79
C PHE A 187 0.23 5.53 23.20
N GLN A 188 0.97 6.38 23.89
CA GLN A 188 0.62 6.81 25.25
C GLN A 188 -0.36 8.00 25.30
N THR A 189 -0.62 8.66 24.16
CA THR A 189 -1.44 9.88 24.08
C THR A 189 -2.88 9.59 23.68
N MET A 190 -3.84 10.34 24.25
CA MET A 190 -5.25 10.30 23.86
C MET A 190 -5.47 10.74 22.40
N GLN A 191 -4.56 11.55 21.86
CA GLN A 191 -4.59 11.96 20.45
C GLN A 191 -4.51 10.78 19.48
N VAL A 192 -3.91 9.67 19.88
CA VAL A 192 -3.86 8.42 19.12
C VAL A 192 -5.11 7.58 19.35
N TRP A 193 -5.51 7.40 20.60
CA TRP A 193 -6.61 6.49 20.95
C TRP A 193 -7.98 6.98 20.52
N ILE A 194 -8.24 8.29 20.56
CA ILE A 194 -9.53 8.85 20.12
C ILE A 194 -9.80 8.55 18.64
N PRO A 195 -8.90 8.87 17.68
CA PRO A 195 -9.12 8.51 16.28
C PRO A 195 -9.21 7.00 16.03
N LEU A 196 -8.39 6.21 16.73
CA LEU A 196 -8.44 4.75 16.61
C LEU A 196 -9.77 4.17 17.10
N ALA A 197 -10.29 4.65 18.24
CA ALA A 197 -11.56 4.22 18.79
C ALA A 197 -12.73 4.63 17.88
N VAL A 198 -12.78 5.91 17.48
CA VAL A 198 -13.80 6.42 16.54
C VAL A 198 -13.72 5.67 15.21
N GLY A 199 -12.52 5.50 14.67
CA GLY A 199 -12.30 4.77 13.43
C GLY A 199 -12.77 3.32 13.52
N SER A 200 -12.44 2.63 14.60
CA SER A 200 -12.87 1.24 14.83
C SER A 200 -14.39 1.11 14.94
N ILE A 201 -15.04 1.99 15.71
CA ILE A 201 -16.51 2.01 15.86
C ILE A 201 -17.17 2.27 14.49
N MET A 202 -16.73 3.30 13.78
CA MET A 202 -17.27 3.64 12.46
C MET A 202 -17.05 2.53 11.44
N LEU A 203 -15.91 1.83 11.49
CA LEU A 203 -15.65 0.69 10.62
C LEU A 203 -16.57 -0.49 10.94
N VAL A 204 -16.83 -0.78 12.21
CA VAL A 204 -17.79 -1.82 12.60
C VAL A 204 -19.19 -1.47 12.11
N LEU A 205 -19.63 -0.22 12.26
CA LEU A 205 -20.91 0.26 11.74
C LEU A 205 -20.97 0.17 10.21
N PHE A 206 -19.89 0.53 9.52
CA PHE A 206 -19.75 0.39 8.07
C PHE A 206 -19.92 -1.07 7.65
N ILE A 207 -19.14 -1.99 8.24
CA ILE A 207 -19.19 -3.42 7.90
C ILE A 207 -20.59 -3.99 8.14
N ARG A 208 -21.19 -3.73 9.31
CA ARG A 208 -22.56 -4.19 9.61
C ARG A 208 -23.55 -3.68 8.60
N ARG A 209 -23.46 -2.40 8.20
CA ARG A 209 -24.34 -1.81 7.20
C ARG A 209 -24.14 -2.47 5.84
N GLN A 210 -22.90 -2.68 5.38
CA GLN A 210 -22.63 -3.34 4.09
C GLN A 210 -23.16 -4.77 4.04
N LEU A 211 -23.10 -5.52 5.14
CA LEU A 211 -23.63 -6.88 5.22
C LEU A 211 -25.17 -6.93 5.18
N LEU A 212 -25.85 -5.86 5.62
CA LEU A 212 -27.31 -5.77 5.63
C LEU A 212 -27.89 -5.23 4.32
N LEU A 213 -27.13 -4.46 3.54
CA LEU A 213 -27.60 -3.86 2.32
C LEU A 213 -27.75 -4.92 1.19
N PRO A 214 -28.86 -4.91 0.43
CA PRO A 214 -29.03 -5.81 -0.72
C PRO A 214 -28.01 -5.56 -1.84
N LYS A 215 -27.60 -4.30 -2.03
CA LYS A 215 -26.58 -3.86 -3.00
C LYS A 215 -25.55 -3.02 -2.24
N PRO A 216 -24.54 -3.65 -1.58
CA PRO A 216 -23.56 -2.92 -0.81
C PRO A 216 -22.65 -2.08 -1.70
N MET A 217 -22.08 -0.99 -1.14
CA MET A 217 -21.06 -0.17 -1.79
C MET A 217 -19.73 -0.94 -1.94
N LEU A 218 -19.42 -1.78 -0.95
CA LEU A 218 -18.23 -2.64 -0.90
C LEU A 218 -18.62 -4.02 -0.39
N GLU A 219 -18.37 -5.06 -1.18
CA GLU A 219 -18.81 -6.42 -0.90
C GLU A 219 -17.84 -7.16 0.01
N PHE A 220 -18.15 -7.21 1.32
CA PHE A 220 -17.33 -7.90 2.33
C PHE A 220 -17.36 -9.43 2.22
N ARG A 221 -18.30 -10.00 1.48
CA ARG A 221 -18.35 -11.45 1.25
C ARG A 221 -17.16 -11.99 0.47
N VAL A 222 -16.31 -11.13 -0.12
CA VAL A 222 -15.01 -11.53 -0.67
C VAL A 222 -14.14 -12.28 0.34
N PHE A 223 -14.26 -11.97 1.64
CA PHE A 223 -13.55 -12.65 2.73
C PHE A 223 -14.09 -14.05 3.08
N GLN A 224 -15.21 -14.46 2.52
CA GLN A 224 -15.66 -15.86 2.60
C GLN A 224 -14.75 -16.82 1.81
N SER A 225 -13.93 -16.29 0.89
CA SER A 225 -12.86 -17.05 0.26
C SER A 225 -11.63 -17.11 1.15
N PRO A 226 -11.27 -18.29 1.73
CA PRO A 226 -10.08 -18.41 2.57
C PRO A 226 -8.79 -18.02 1.83
N ILE A 227 -8.72 -18.32 0.53
CA ILE A 227 -7.57 -17.97 -0.30
C ILE A 227 -7.43 -16.45 -0.39
N PHE A 228 -8.53 -15.74 -0.70
CA PHE A 228 -8.51 -14.28 -0.76
C PHE A 228 -8.11 -13.68 0.60
N THR A 229 -8.66 -14.18 1.68
CA THR A 229 -8.38 -13.68 3.04
C THR A 229 -6.91 -13.86 3.41
N ILE A 230 -6.34 -15.06 3.25
CA ILE A 230 -4.95 -15.34 3.60
C ILE A 230 -4.00 -14.54 2.68
N THR A 231 -4.25 -14.52 1.37
CA THR A 231 -3.37 -13.80 0.44
C THR A 231 -3.44 -12.29 0.63
N THR A 232 -4.59 -11.73 0.97
CA THR A 232 -4.74 -10.31 1.29
C THR A 232 -4.02 -9.96 2.59
N PHE A 233 -4.12 -10.79 3.63
CA PHE A 233 -3.38 -10.60 4.87
C PHE A 233 -1.86 -10.64 4.64
N LEU A 234 -1.36 -11.66 3.94
CA LEU A 234 0.06 -11.78 3.61
C LEU A 234 0.56 -10.64 2.70
N SER A 235 -0.24 -10.19 1.74
CA SER A 235 0.09 -9.03 0.90
C SER A 235 0.17 -7.74 1.72
N SER A 236 -0.71 -7.57 2.70
CA SER A 236 -0.69 -6.42 3.63
C SER A 236 0.53 -6.46 4.53
N LEU A 237 0.89 -7.64 5.05
CA LEU A 237 2.07 -7.85 5.87
C LEU A 237 3.36 -7.53 5.08
N VAL A 238 3.50 -8.04 3.85
CA VAL A 238 4.67 -7.77 3.00
C VAL A 238 4.80 -6.28 2.66
N TYR A 239 3.68 -5.62 2.35
CA TYR A 239 3.68 -4.17 2.11
C TYR A 239 4.13 -3.39 3.35
N ALA A 240 3.66 -3.80 4.52
CA ALA A 240 4.05 -3.20 5.79
C ALA A 240 5.54 -3.41 6.11
N LEU A 241 6.06 -4.62 5.87
CA LEU A 241 7.49 -4.93 6.02
C LEU A 241 8.34 -4.10 5.04
N MET A 242 7.86 -3.89 3.81
CA MET A 242 8.53 -3.05 2.82
C MET A 242 8.68 -1.61 3.32
N ILE A 243 7.58 -0.97 3.72
CA ILE A 243 7.59 0.43 4.19
C ILE A 243 8.37 0.54 5.50
N GLY A 244 8.16 -0.37 6.44
CA GLY A 244 8.86 -0.38 7.73
C GLY A 244 10.38 -0.49 7.57
N THR A 245 10.85 -1.41 6.73
CA THR A 245 12.30 -1.58 6.46
C THR A 245 12.90 -0.32 5.83
N GLN A 246 12.21 0.32 4.87
CA GLN A 246 12.67 1.56 4.25
C GLN A 246 12.83 2.69 5.29
N ILE A 247 11.86 2.84 6.17
CA ILE A 247 11.88 3.86 7.22
C ILE A 247 13.01 3.59 8.21
N LEU A 248 13.16 2.36 8.70
CA LEU A 248 14.22 1.99 9.65
C LEU A 248 15.62 2.20 9.05
N LEU A 249 15.83 1.82 7.79
CA LEU A 249 17.09 2.07 7.10
C LEU A 249 17.34 3.56 6.90
N THR A 250 16.31 4.34 6.60
CA THR A 250 16.42 5.81 6.52
C THR A 250 16.88 6.41 7.85
N PHE A 251 16.26 6.01 8.98
CA PHE A 251 16.69 6.45 10.31
C PHE A 251 18.12 6.03 10.60
N TYR A 252 18.51 4.81 10.27
CA TYR A 252 19.88 4.34 10.47
C TYR A 252 20.88 5.18 9.67
N ILE A 253 20.65 5.36 8.37
CA ILE A 253 21.59 6.04 7.48
C ILE A 253 21.69 7.55 7.82
N GLN A 254 20.56 8.22 8.06
CA GLN A 254 20.55 9.67 8.28
C GLN A 254 20.86 10.06 9.73
N ASN A 255 20.28 9.36 10.70
CA ASN A 255 20.34 9.81 12.09
C ASN A 255 21.45 9.09 12.91
N VAL A 256 21.84 7.86 12.54
CA VAL A 256 22.94 7.13 13.22
C VAL A 256 24.26 7.35 12.48
N ARG A 257 24.24 7.28 11.16
CA ARG A 257 25.44 7.45 10.31
C ARG A 257 25.67 8.88 9.87
N HIS A 258 24.70 9.80 10.09
CA HIS A 258 24.75 11.21 9.69
C HIS A 258 25.05 11.42 8.20
N LEU A 259 24.57 10.49 7.34
CA LEU A 259 24.73 10.54 5.89
C LEU A 259 23.54 11.28 5.23
N SER A 260 23.73 11.69 3.97
CA SER A 260 22.76 12.48 3.23
C SER A 260 21.51 11.69 2.81
N ALA A 261 20.44 12.41 2.47
CA ALA A 261 19.24 11.81 1.86
C ALA A 261 19.53 11.17 0.50
N LEU A 262 20.50 11.71 -0.26
CA LEU A 262 20.94 11.15 -1.53
C LEU A 262 21.60 9.79 -1.34
N GLU A 263 22.51 9.66 -0.36
CA GLU A 263 23.17 8.38 -0.04
C GLU A 263 22.14 7.33 0.41
N THR A 264 21.14 7.74 1.21
CA THR A 264 20.01 6.89 1.58
C THR A 264 19.27 6.41 0.33
N GLY A 265 18.94 7.33 -0.58
CA GLY A 265 18.28 7.02 -1.85
C GLY A 265 19.07 6.02 -2.70
N LEU A 266 20.41 6.18 -2.80
CA LEU A 266 21.27 5.28 -3.56
C LEU A 266 21.31 3.86 -2.97
N VAL A 267 21.38 3.72 -1.64
CA VAL A 267 21.32 2.42 -0.96
C VAL A 267 19.99 1.71 -1.25
N LEU A 268 18.88 2.44 -1.19
CA LEU A 268 17.55 1.89 -1.45
C LEU A 268 17.29 1.63 -2.94
N LEU A 269 17.92 2.38 -3.83
CA LEU A 269 17.72 2.29 -5.28
C LEU A 269 18.03 0.90 -5.83
N ILE A 270 19.15 0.28 -5.41
CA ILE A 270 19.58 -1.04 -5.91
C ILE A 270 18.50 -2.09 -5.59
N GLY A 271 18.00 -2.12 -4.36
CA GLY A 271 16.95 -3.06 -3.96
C GLY A 271 15.65 -2.85 -4.74
N ALA A 272 15.26 -1.61 -4.96
CA ALA A 272 14.04 -1.33 -5.69
C ALA A 272 14.16 -1.59 -7.20
N LEU A 273 15.33 -1.40 -7.80
CA LEU A 273 15.61 -1.85 -9.17
C LEU A 273 15.42 -3.36 -9.28
N VAL A 274 16.00 -4.13 -8.36
CA VAL A 274 15.82 -5.58 -8.33
C VAL A 274 14.36 -5.95 -8.13
N MET A 275 13.64 -5.32 -7.20
CA MET A 275 12.20 -5.55 -6.98
C MET A 275 11.39 -5.27 -8.25
N GLY A 276 11.65 -4.15 -8.91
CA GLY A 276 10.97 -3.75 -10.13
C GLY A 276 11.19 -4.75 -11.25
N PHE A 277 12.45 -5.03 -11.61
CA PHE A 277 12.77 -5.93 -12.73
C PHE A 277 12.42 -7.39 -12.45
N MET A 278 12.46 -7.82 -11.19
CA MET A 278 12.06 -9.20 -10.84
C MET A 278 10.54 -9.39 -10.84
N SER A 279 9.74 -8.34 -10.64
CA SER A 279 8.27 -8.45 -10.59
C SER A 279 7.65 -9.09 -11.85
N PRO A 280 8.01 -8.72 -13.11
CA PRO A 280 7.51 -9.41 -14.29
C PRO A 280 7.99 -10.89 -14.38
N VAL A 281 9.20 -11.17 -13.90
CA VAL A 281 9.73 -12.54 -13.87
C VAL A 281 8.94 -13.41 -12.90
N THR A 282 8.72 -12.90 -11.68
CA THR A 282 7.93 -13.61 -10.65
C THR A 282 6.47 -13.77 -11.05
N GLY A 283 5.90 -12.80 -11.78
CA GLY A 283 4.57 -12.91 -12.37
C GLY A 283 4.46 -14.05 -13.38
N LYS A 284 5.46 -14.22 -14.25
CA LYS A 284 5.52 -15.35 -15.21
C LYS A 284 5.73 -16.69 -14.49
N ILE A 285 6.54 -16.73 -13.44
CA ILE A 285 6.74 -17.94 -12.62
C ILE A 285 5.42 -18.29 -11.91
N PHE A 286 4.71 -17.30 -11.36
CA PHE A 286 3.39 -17.51 -10.75
C PHE A 286 2.40 -18.15 -11.71
N ASP A 287 2.32 -17.70 -12.95
CA ASP A 287 1.41 -18.26 -13.96
C ASP A 287 1.67 -19.75 -14.23
N LYS A 288 2.93 -20.22 -14.03
CA LYS A 288 3.33 -21.62 -14.25
C LYS A 288 3.22 -22.51 -13.01
N VAL A 289 3.66 -22.02 -11.85
CA VAL A 289 3.84 -22.86 -10.64
C VAL A 289 2.95 -22.48 -9.46
N GLY A 290 2.22 -21.34 -9.56
CA GLY A 290 1.38 -20.82 -8.49
C GLY A 290 2.17 -20.03 -7.43
N GLY A 291 1.45 -19.56 -6.39
CA GLY A 291 1.98 -18.58 -5.42
C GLY A 291 2.68 -19.17 -4.19
N LYS A 292 2.40 -20.44 -3.81
CA LYS A 292 2.94 -21.03 -2.55
C LYS A 292 4.47 -21.03 -2.51
N GLY A 293 5.11 -21.56 -3.56
CA GLY A 293 6.58 -21.64 -3.62
C GLY A 293 7.21 -20.24 -3.61
N LEU A 294 6.61 -19.30 -4.35
CA LEU A 294 7.06 -17.90 -4.37
C LEU A 294 6.94 -17.23 -3.00
N ALA A 295 5.83 -17.47 -2.29
CA ALA A 295 5.64 -16.93 -0.94
C ALA A 295 6.67 -17.48 0.05
N LEU A 296 6.94 -18.80 0.03
CA LEU A 296 7.94 -19.41 0.91
C LEU A 296 9.34 -18.85 0.66
N VAL A 297 9.78 -18.81 -0.61
CA VAL A 297 11.10 -18.25 -0.96
C VAL A 297 11.16 -16.77 -0.60
N GLY A 298 10.12 -16.01 -0.91
CA GLY A 298 10.07 -14.57 -0.65
C GLY A 298 10.16 -14.25 0.84
N PHE A 299 9.34 -14.89 1.70
CA PHE A 299 9.42 -14.68 3.15
C PHE A 299 10.73 -15.18 3.76
N THR A 300 11.34 -16.24 3.21
CA THR A 300 12.69 -16.67 3.62
C THR A 300 13.73 -15.59 3.32
N CYS A 301 13.69 -14.97 2.15
CA CYS A 301 14.59 -13.86 1.82
C CYS A 301 14.39 -12.65 2.74
N ILE A 302 13.13 -12.28 3.03
CA ILE A 302 12.83 -11.19 3.95
C ILE A 302 13.31 -11.53 5.36
N LEU A 303 13.07 -12.74 5.84
CA LEU A 303 13.51 -13.22 7.15
C LEU A 303 15.04 -13.16 7.28
N LEU A 304 15.77 -13.70 6.31
CA LEU A 304 17.23 -13.69 6.32
C LEU A 304 17.79 -12.27 6.26
N GLY A 305 17.29 -11.43 5.36
CA GLY A 305 17.72 -10.04 5.25
C GLY A 305 17.45 -9.22 6.53
N SER A 306 16.25 -9.36 7.12
CA SER A 306 15.91 -8.64 8.35
C SER A 306 16.67 -9.18 9.58
N SER A 307 16.93 -10.47 9.68
CA SER A 307 17.69 -11.06 10.81
C SER A 307 19.13 -10.56 10.85
N VAL A 308 19.78 -10.41 9.69
CA VAL A 308 21.15 -9.87 9.62
C VAL A 308 21.15 -8.38 9.99
N LEU A 309 20.09 -7.63 9.67
CA LEU A 309 19.97 -6.21 10.06
C LEU A 309 19.85 -6.00 11.59
N ILE A 310 19.54 -7.03 12.37
CA ILE A 310 19.61 -6.96 13.84
C ILE A 310 21.06 -6.72 14.31
N GLY A 311 22.04 -7.20 13.57
CA GLY A 311 23.47 -7.04 13.83
C GLY A 311 24.10 -5.74 13.33
N LEU A 312 23.33 -4.73 12.95
CA LEU A 312 23.85 -3.42 12.50
C LEU A 312 24.83 -2.84 13.53
N SER A 313 25.90 -2.21 13.05
CA SER A 313 26.89 -1.50 13.87
C SER A 313 27.04 -0.06 13.39
N MET A 314 27.68 0.80 14.19
CA MET A 314 27.98 2.20 13.81
C MET A 314 28.77 2.29 12.49
N ASN A 315 29.53 1.25 12.14
CA ASN A 315 30.44 1.22 10.97
C ASN A 315 30.03 0.22 9.90
N THR A 316 28.78 -0.27 9.88
CA THR A 316 28.34 -1.21 8.84
C THR A 316 28.50 -0.58 7.46
N ASN A 317 29.15 -1.28 6.54
CA ASN A 317 29.40 -0.82 5.18
C ASN A 317 28.08 -0.62 4.43
N LEU A 318 27.95 0.49 3.69
CA LEU A 318 26.76 0.82 2.91
C LEU A 318 26.44 -0.25 1.83
N TRP A 319 27.45 -0.89 1.26
CA TRP A 319 27.24 -1.99 0.31
C TRP A 319 26.58 -3.21 0.95
N ILE A 320 26.90 -3.49 2.22
CA ILE A 320 26.22 -4.56 2.98
C ILE A 320 24.76 -4.18 3.19
N LEU A 321 24.46 -2.94 3.56
CA LEU A 321 23.08 -2.46 3.69
C LEU A 321 22.31 -2.58 2.37
N ALA A 322 22.93 -2.14 1.26
CA ALA A 322 22.34 -2.25 -0.07
C ALA A 322 22.06 -3.70 -0.45
N LEU A 323 22.99 -4.63 -0.15
CA LEU A 323 22.81 -6.06 -0.40
C LEU A 323 21.67 -6.66 0.43
N LEU A 324 21.60 -6.33 1.72
CA LEU A 324 20.54 -6.82 2.61
C LEU A 324 19.17 -6.28 2.21
N PHE A 325 19.09 -4.99 1.90
CA PHE A 325 17.86 -4.39 1.39
C PHE A 325 17.46 -4.98 0.04
N THR A 326 18.43 -5.29 -0.82
CA THR A 326 18.20 -5.97 -2.11
C THR A 326 17.65 -7.39 -1.90
N THR A 327 18.17 -8.13 -0.93
CA THR A 327 17.66 -9.46 -0.58
C THR A 327 16.20 -9.40 -0.09
N ILE A 328 15.89 -8.43 0.76
CA ILE A 328 14.51 -8.18 1.23
C ILE A 328 13.61 -7.79 0.06
N SER A 329 14.05 -6.87 -0.80
CA SER A 329 13.30 -6.38 -1.95
C SER A 329 13.04 -7.47 -3.00
N PHE A 330 14.02 -8.35 -3.22
CA PHE A 330 13.84 -9.56 -4.02
C PHE A 330 12.75 -10.46 -3.44
N GLY A 331 12.77 -10.71 -2.12
CA GLY A 331 11.71 -11.44 -1.42
C GLY A 331 10.34 -10.82 -1.59
N ILE A 332 10.22 -9.50 -1.46
CA ILE A 332 8.99 -8.74 -1.65
C ILE A 332 8.44 -8.91 -3.07
N SER A 333 9.30 -8.87 -4.10
CA SER A 333 8.89 -9.05 -5.49
C SER A 333 8.29 -10.44 -5.76
N MET A 334 8.74 -11.45 -5.03
CA MET A 334 8.19 -12.81 -5.13
C MET A 334 6.82 -12.98 -4.51
N ILE A 335 6.41 -12.07 -3.63
CA ILE A 335 5.18 -12.23 -2.85
C ILE A 335 4.09 -11.26 -3.30
N MET A 336 4.42 -9.99 -3.45
CA MET A 336 3.45 -8.90 -3.50
C MET A 336 2.44 -9.05 -4.64
N MET A 337 2.87 -9.15 -5.88
CA MET A 337 1.97 -9.32 -7.03
C MET A 337 1.46 -10.75 -7.21
N PRO A 338 2.26 -11.80 -7.04
CA PRO A 338 1.78 -13.17 -7.07
C PRO A 338 0.65 -13.46 -6.09
N LEU A 339 0.76 -13.07 -4.81
CA LEU A 339 -0.32 -13.31 -3.84
C LEU A 339 -1.55 -12.45 -4.09
N THR A 340 -1.38 -11.19 -4.51
CA THR A 340 -2.51 -10.36 -4.94
C THR A 340 -3.27 -11.04 -6.09
N THR A 341 -2.56 -11.53 -7.08
CA THR A 341 -3.17 -12.25 -8.23
C THR A 341 -3.84 -13.55 -7.81
N ALA A 342 -3.22 -14.31 -6.90
CA ALA A 342 -3.79 -15.55 -6.38
C ALA A 342 -5.13 -15.31 -5.66
N GLY A 343 -5.18 -14.32 -4.78
CA GLY A 343 -6.40 -13.92 -4.09
C GLY A 343 -7.51 -13.51 -5.05
N MET A 344 -7.17 -12.69 -6.05
CA MET A 344 -8.13 -12.26 -7.08
C MET A 344 -8.63 -13.41 -7.95
N ASN A 345 -7.75 -14.36 -8.30
CA ASN A 345 -8.13 -15.53 -9.09
C ASN A 345 -9.10 -16.49 -8.38
N ALA A 346 -9.14 -16.44 -7.05
CA ALA A 346 -10.07 -17.21 -6.24
C ALA A 346 -11.51 -16.66 -6.25
N LEU A 347 -11.71 -15.46 -6.80
CA LEU A 347 -13.00 -14.76 -6.79
C LEU A 347 -13.63 -14.71 -8.19
N PRO A 348 -14.99 -14.60 -8.27
CA PRO A 348 -15.69 -14.29 -9.51
C PRO A 348 -15.28 -12.92 -10.06
N THR A 349 -15.25 -12.77 -11.39
CA THR A 349 -14.90 -11.50 -12.06
C THR A 349 -15.82 -10.34 -11.64
N ALA A 350 -17.08 -10.63 -11.28
CA ALA A 350 -18.01 -9.62 -10.78
C ALA A 350 -17.58 -8.93 -9.48
N LEU A 351 -16.70 -9.56 -8.68
CA LEU A 351 -16.20 -9.04 -7.42
C LEU A 351 -14.81 -8.40 -7.53
N MET A 352 -14.25 -8.27 -8.73
CA MET A 352 -12.87 -7.76 -8.89
C MET A 352 -12.69 -6.34 -8.36
N ALA A 353 -13.66 -5.44 -8.60
CA ALA A 353 -13.59 -4.07 -8.10
C ALA A 353 -13.58 -4.02 -6.56
N ASP A 354 -14.46 -4.80 -5.93
CA ASP A 354 -14.55 -4.91 -4.48
C ASP A 354 -13.27 -5.51 -3.88
N ALA A 355 -12.78 -6.59 -4.49
CA ALA A 355 -11.58 -7.29 -4.04
C ALA A 355 -10.32 -6.43 -4.18
N THR A 356 -10.14 -5.72 -5.30
CA THR A 356 -8.97 -4.84 -5.51
C THR A 356 -8.97 -3.64 -4.56
N ALA A 357 -10.14 -3.02 -4.33
CA ALA A 357 -10.27 -1.95 -3.36
C ALA A 357 -9.99 -2.44 -1.94
N MET A 358 -10.57 -3.59 -1.53
CA MET A 358 -10.34 -4.16 -0.20
C MET A 358 -8.88 -4.54 0.02
N ASN A 359 -8.24 -5.20 -0.94
CA ASN A 359 -6.81 -5.53 -0.88
C ASN A 359 -5.95 -4.26 -0.72
N SER A 360 -6.22 -3.22 -1.52
CA SER A 360 -5.46 -1.95 -1.46
C SER A 360 -5.68 -1.20 -0.14
N THR A 361 -6.91 -1.18 0.38
CA THR A 361 -7.24 -0.57 1.69
C THR A 361 -6.52 -1.28 2.83
N LEU A 362 -6.60 -2.62 2.89
CA LEU A 362 -5.95 -3.40 3.94
C LEU A 362 -4.43 -3.31 3.89
N ARG A 363 -3.84 -3.24 2.69
CA ARG A 363 -2.41 -2.98 2.54
C ARG A 363 -2.02 -1.62 3.12
N MET A 364 -2.80 -0.59 2.86
CA MET A 364 -2.52 0.76 3.35
C MET A 364 -2.65 0.85 4.87
N VAL A 365 -3.73 0.31 5.44
CA VAL A 365 -3.95 0.29 6.89
C VAL A 365 -2.93 -0.61 7.59
N GLY A 366 -2.66 -1.80 7.05
CA GLY A 366 -1.62 -2.70 7.57
C GLY A 366 -0.23 -2.07 7.52
N GLY A 367 0.08 -1.35 6.43
CA GLY A 367 1.30 -0.57 6.30
C GLY A 367 1.43 0.49 7.40
N ALA A 368 0.39 1.30 7.60
CA ALA A 368 0.37 2.33 8.62
C ALA A 368 0.51 1.74 10.04
N LEU A 369 -0.25 0.68 10.35
CA LEU A 369 -0.20 -0.01 11.64
C LEU A 369 1.22 -0.53 11.97
N VAL A 370 1.78 -1.35 11.07
CA VAL A 370 3.08 -1.98 11.33
C VAL A 370 4.20 -0.93 11.37
N THR A 371 4.15 0.08 10.50
CA THR A 371 5.11 1.19 10.55
C THR A 371 5.04 1.92 11.89
N ALA A 372 3.84 2.24 12.37
CA ALA A 372 3.66 2.86 13.69
C ALA A 372 4.23 1.99 14.81
N LEU A 373 3.97 0.68 14.78
CA LEU A 373 4.52 -0.27 15.77
C LEU A 373 6.05 -0.31 15.73
N LEU A 374 6.67 -0.41 14.54
CA LEU A 374 8.13 -0.46 14.41
C LEU A 374 8.79 0.83 14.88
N VAL A 375 8.25 1.99 14.52
CA VAL A 375 8.76 3.29 14.97
C VAL A 375 8.57 3.45 16.48
N THR A 376 7.44 3.00 17.02
CA THR A 376 7.21 3.04 18.48
C THR A 376 8.19 2.14 19.24
N ILE A 377 8.43 0.91 18.76
CA ILE A 377 9.45 0.01 19.34
C ILE A 377 10.82 0.71 19.33
N MET A 378 11.20 1.24 18.16
CA MET A 378 12.46 1.97 17.99
C MET A 378 12.58 3.13 19.00
N SER A 379 11.59 4.01 19.04
CA SER A 379 11.62 5.21 19.89
C SER A 379 11.60 4.89 21.39
N THR A 380 10.77 3.92 21.81
CA THR A 380 10.67 3.49 23.21
C THR A 380 11.98 2.90 23.70
N VAL A 381 12.60 2.01 22.91
CA VAL A 381 13.90 1.43 23.28
C VAL A 381 14.99 2.50 23.26
N THR A 382 14.99 3.39 22.27
CA THR A 382 15.94 4.53 22.22
C THR A 382 15.83 5.40 23.47
N THR A 383 14.61 5.79 23.86
CA THR A 383 14.39 6.61 25.07
C THR A 383 14.87 5.90 26.34
N PHE A 384 14.57 4.62 26.49
CA PHE A 384 15.04 3.83 27.63
C PHE A 384 16.56 3.74 27.69
N GLN A 385 17.21 3.50 26.54
CA GLN A 385 18.67 3.43 26.45
C GLN A 385 19.34 4.79 26.76
N LEU A 386 18.73 5.90 26.36
CA LEU A 386 19.22 7.26 26.72
C LEU A 386 19.14 7.50 28.23
N GLN A 387 18.08 7.03 28.92
CA GLN A 387 17.93 7.17 30.37
C GLN A 387 19.01 6.44 31.16
N ILE A 388 19.50 5.32 30.64
CA ILE A 388 20.60 4.56 31.26
C ILE A 388 22.01 5.00 30.78
N GLY A 389 22.09 6.07 29.98
CA GLY A 389 23.35 6.65 29.52
C GLY A 389 24.07 5.88 28.41
N ALA A 390 23.36 5.05 27.64
CA ALA A 390 23.95 4.27 26.54
C ALA A 390 24.33 5.18 25.36
N ALA A 391 25.57 5.10 24.87
CA ALA A 391 26.07 5.89 23.75
C ALA A 391 25.36 5.52 22.42
N ASP A 392 24.96 4.27 22.25
CA ASP A 392 24.38 3.73 21.02
C ASP A 392 22.85 3.57 21.11
N ALA A 393 22.17 4.42 21.86
CA ALA A 393 20.75 4.30 22.18
C ALA A 393 19.87 4.14 20.92
N MET A 394 20.05 5.00 19.92
CA MET A 394 19.27 4.96 18.69
C MET A 394 19.54 3.73 17.86
N LEU A 395 20.79 3.29 17.77
CA LEU A 395 21.15 2.05 17.07
C LEU A 395 20.49 0.82 17.71
N THR A 396 20.44 0.77 19.06
CA THR A 396 19.77 -0.29 19.82
C THR A 396 18.27 -0.28 19.56
N GLY A 397 17.64 0.89 19.49
CA GLY A 397 16.23 1.05 19.12
C GLY A 397 15.94 0.51 17.71
N ILE A 398 16.78 0.84 16.73
CA ILE A 398 16.66 0.35 15.35
C ILE A 398 16.83 -1.17 15.27
N ARG A 399 17.81 -1.74 15.98
CA ARG A 399 18.00 -3.21 16.07
C ARG A 399 16.76 -3.90 16.64
N SER A 400 16.15 -3.35 17.66
CA SER A 400 14.93 -3.89 18.28
C SER A 400 13.74 -3.85 17.31
N ALA A 401 13.62 -2.81 16.48
CA ALA A 401 12.62 -2.73 15.44
C ALA A 401 12.88 -3.77 14.31
N PHE A 402 14.14 -4.01 13.92
CA PHE A 402 14.48 -5.08 12.98
C PHE A 402 14.22 -6.48 13.57
N PHE A 403 14.39 -6.68 14.86
CA PHE A 403 14.00 -7.92 15.54
C PHE A 403 12.48 -8.15 15.40
N ALA A 404 11.66 -7.12 15.63
CA ALA A 404 10.21 -7.20 15.39
C ALA A 404 9.87 -7.47 13.91
N THR A 405 10.58 -6.84 12.97
CA THR A 405 10.45 -7.11 11.52
C THR A 405 10.74 -8.58 11.20
N THR A 406 11.76 -9.16 11.83
CA THR A 406 12.14 -10.57 11.67
C THR A 406 11.04 -11.51 12.19
N ILE A 407 10.45 -11.22 13.35
CA ILE A 407 9.31 -11.98 13.89
C ILE A 407 8.11 -11.94 12.93
N LEU A 408 7.77 -10.76 12.45
CA LEU A 408 6.68 -10.60 11.48
C LEU A 408 6.93 -11.36 10.18
N SER A 409 8.17 -11.39 9.72
CA SER A 409 8.59 -12.18 8.54
C SER A 409 8.47 -13.68 8.78
N ALA A 410 8.84 -14.14 9.99
CA ALA A 410 8.66 -15.54 10.40
C ALA A 410 7.19 -15.94 10.44
N ILE A 411 6.31 -15.08 10.97
CA ILE A 411 4.86 -15.30 10.95
C ILE A 411 4.36 -15.42 9.50
N GLY A 412 4.81 -14.52 8.61
CA GLY A 412 4.47 -14.59 7.19
C GLY A 412 4.95 -15.89 6.53
N LEU A 413 6.15 -16.35 6.87
CA LEU A 413 6.69 -17.62 6.39
C LEU A 413 5.83 -18.81 6.86
N VAL A 414 5.48 -18.87 8.15
CA VAL A 414 4.63 -19.93 8.71
C VAL A 414 3.27 -19.93 8.03
N LEU A 415 2.63 -18.77 7.89
CA LEU A 415 1.33 -18.66 7.22
C LEU A 415 1.40 -19.07 5.74
N SER A 416 2.54 -18.91 5.09
CA SER A 416 2.74 -19.33 3.70
C SER A 416 2.70 -20.85 3.50
N PHE A 417 2.95 -21.66 4.54
CA PHE A 417 2.79 -23.12 4.48
C PHE A 417 1.34 -23.54 4.34
N PHE A 418 0.40 -22.75 4.87
CA PHE A 418 -1.05 -23.00 4.78
C PHE A 418 -1.64 -22.63 3.41
N LEU A 419 -0.87 -22.03 2.51
CA LEU A 419 -1.29 -21.82 1.14
C LEU A 419 -1.30 -23.16 0.39
N GLU A 420 -2.46 -23.62 -0.05
CA GLU A 420 -2.57 -24.89 -0.77
C GLU A 420 -2.15 -24.74 -2.24
N LYS A 421 -1.24 -25.63 -2.70
CA LYS A 421 -0.75 -25.67 -4.09
C LYS A 421 -1.87 -25.93 -5.10
N LYS A 422 -2.88 -26.73 -4.71
CA LYS A 422 -3.96 -27.20 -5.58
C LYS A 422 -5.10 -26.18 -5.78
N MET A 423 -5.32 -25.29 -4.80
CA MET A 423 -6.38 -24.26 -4.86
C MET A 423 -6.03 -23.09 -5.79
N MET A 424 -4.74 -22.85 -6.02
CA MET A 424 -4.28 -21.71 -6.83
C MET A 424 -4.28 -21.98 -8.35
N HIS A 425 -4.41 -23.25 -8.77
CA HIS A 425 -4.28 -23.65 -10.18
C HIS A 425 -5.53 -24.37 -10.75
N ASN A 426 -6.57 -24.67 -9.95
CA ASN A 426 -7.70 -25.52 -10.39
C ASN A 426 -8.98 -24.71 -10.69
N PRO A 427 -9.37 -24.55 -11.98
CA PRO A 427 -10.60 -23.84 -12.35
C PRO A 427 -11.90 -24.60 -12.00
N LYS A 428 -11.83 -25.90 -11.66
CA LYS A 428 -13.03 -26.72 -11.39
C LYS A 428 -13.67 -26.46 -10.01
N LEU A 429 -12.90 -26.01 -9.01
CA LEU A 429 -13.43 -25.68 -7.69
C LEU A 429 -14.24 -24.37 -7.65
N SER A 430 -14.07 -23.50 -8.65
CA SER A 430 -14.89 -22.30 -8.79
C SER A 430 -16.34 -22.61 -9.17
N MET A 431 -16.64 -23.79 -9.71
CA MET A 431 -18.01 -24.18 -10.10
C MET A 431 -18.84 -24.73 -8.94
N THR A 432 -18.24 -25.40 -7.96
CA THR A 432 -18.95 -25.89 -6.77
C THR A 432 -19.38 -24.73 -5.85
N HIS A 433 -18.56 -23.71 -5.69
CA HIS A 433 -18.93 -22.47 -4.98
C HIS A 433 -19.92 -21.58 -5.76
N LYS A 434 -19.92 -21.63 -7.10
CA LYS A 434 -20.91 -20.92 -7.91
C LYS A 434 -22.33 -21.41 -7.64
N ASN A 435 -22.48 -22.70 -7.34
CA ASN A 435 -23.77 -23.33 -7.02
C ASN A 435 -24.24 -23.05 -5.59
N SER A 436 -23.34 -22.88 -4.61
CA SER A 436 -23.71 -22.45 -3.25
C SER A 436 -24.12 -20.99 -3.20
N PHE A 437 -23.38 -20.11 -3.88
CA PHE A 437 -23.69 -18.67 -3.97
C PHE A 437 -25.04 -18.41 -4.69
N SER A 438 -25.35 -19.18 -5.75
CA SER A 438 -26.62 -19.05 -6.46
C SER A 438 -27.82 -19.64 -5.70
N ARG A 439 -27.60 -20.60 -4.80
CA ARG A 439 -28.66 -21.19 -3.94
C ARG A 439 -29.02 -20.27 -2.77
N GLU A 440 -28.07 -19.58 -2.16
CA GLU A 440 -28.35 -18.63 -1.07
C GLU A 440 -29.01 -17.34 -1.57
N THR A 441 -28.61 -16.83 -2.76
CA THR A 441 -29.32 -15.68 -3.39
C THR A 441 -30.75 -16.02 -3.79
N LYS A 442 -31.07 -17.28 -4.09
CA LYS A 442 -32.46 -17.73 -4.33
C LYS A 442 -33.26 -17.91 -3.04
N ARG A 443 -32.63 -18.32 -1.94
CA ARG A 443 -33.31 -18.44 -0.63
C ARG A 443 -33.59 -17.07 0.02
N GLY A 444 -32.74 -16.08 -0.17
CA GLY A 444 -33.00 -14.71 0.32
C GLY A 444 -34.04 -13.92 -0.47
N LYS A 445 -34.60 -14.48 -1.56
CA LYS A 445 -35.73 -13.90 -2.33
C LYS A 445 -37.08 -14.54 -1.98
N LEU A 446 -37.10 -15.51 -1.09
CA LEU A 446 -38.30 -16.27 -0.67
C LEU A 446 -38.66 -16.06 0.82
N LEU A 447 -37.99 -15.14 1.49
CA LEU A 447 -38.32 -14.55 2.80
C LEU A 447 -38.40 -13.03 2.65
#